data_bdeed32317e5d1ac7c8828ff59b8e421
#
_entry.id   bdeed32317e5d1ac7c8828ff59b8e421
#
_cell.length_a   1.000
_cell.length_b   1.000
_cell.length_c   1.000
_cell.angle_alpha   90.00
_cell.angle_beta   90.00
_cell.angle_gamma   90.00
#
_symmetry.space_group_name_H-M   'P 1'
#
loop_
_entity.id
_entity.type
_entity.pdbx_description
1 polymer ?
#
loop_
_entity_poly.entity_id
_entity_poly.type
_entity_poly.pdbx_seq_one_letter_code
_entity_poly.pdbx_strand_id
1 'polypeptide(L)'
;RIMKRFNIKSLLFIAIFSVASITKLYSAGEETEPLKVDWSFKGITGKFDRASLQRGFQVYKEVCSSCHSMQYLSYRNLGESGGPEFSEQEVKAIAASVEITDGPDDQGEMFTRSGRPADKFKNPYPNVKASIAANGGAYPPDMSVLVKARPGGCNYTYSVLAGSEDPTE
;
A
#
# COMPACT_ATOMS: atom_id res chain seq x y z
N ARG A 1 -54.92 -31.48 10.88
CA ARG A 1 -53.96 -31.08 9.79
C ARG A 1 -54.63 -29.97 8.97
N ILE A 2 -54.36 -28.70 9.29
CA ILE A 2 -54.96 -27.53 8.67
C ILE A 2 -54.03 -27.10 7.52
N MET A 3 -54.38 -27.46 6.29
CA MET A 3 -53.76 -26.89 5.09
C MET A 3 -54.34 -25.49 4.87
N LYS A 4 -53.60 -24.45 5.25
CA LYS A 4 -53.95 -23.07 4.86
C LYS A 4 -53.85 -22.95 3.34
N ARG A 5 -54.97 -22.69 2.66
CA ARG A 5 -55.00 -22.33 1.25
C ARG A 5 -54.24 -21.04 1.06
N PHE A 6 -53.06 -21.11 0.50
CA PHE A 6 -52.30 -19.92 0.07
C PHE A 6 -53.09 -19.22 -1.06
N ASN A 7 -53.44 -17.97 -0.84
CA ASN A 7 -54.23 -17.20 -1.77
C ASN A 7 -53.32 -16.79 -2.94
N ILE A 8 -53.78 -17.00 -4.18
CA ILE A 8 -53.03 -16.64 -5.43
C ILE A 8 -52.51 -15.21 -5.39
N LYS A 9 -53.26 -14.29 -4.76
CA LYS A 9 -52.80 -12.90 -4.57
C LYS A 9 -51.55 -12.78 -3.69
N SER A 10 -51.40 -13.64 -2.66
CA SER A 10 -50.20 -13.66 -1.81
C SER A 10 -48.97 -14.22 -2.55
N LEU A 11 -49.19 -15.22 -3.42
CA LEU A 11 -48.11 -15.75 -4.27
C LEU A 11 -47.65 -14.74 -5.31
N LEU A 12 -48.58 -13.98 -5.88
CA LEU A 12 -48.23 -12.89 -6.82
C LEU A 12 -47.44 -11.75 -6.11
N PHE A 13 -47.82 -11.39 -4.89
CA PHE A 13 -47.13 -10.38 -4.08
C PHE A 13 -45.72 -10.82 -3.72
N ILE A 14 -45.49 -12.07 -3.37
CA ILE A 14 -44.17 -12.66 -3.05
C ILE A 14 -43.30 -12.68 -4.33
N ALA A 15 -43.87 -13.05 -5.48
CA ALA A 15 -43.18 -13.08 -6.74
C ALA A 15 -42.75 -11.68 -7.21
N ILE A 16 -43.61 -10.66 -7.05
CA ILE A 16 -43.26 -9.27 -7.38
C ILE A 16 -42.20 -8.73 -6.43
N PHE A 17 -42.27 -9.06 -5.14
CA PHE A 17 -41.28 -8.60 -4.17
C PHE A 17 -39.90 -9.26 -4.38
N SER A 18 -39.85 -10.54 -4.80
CA SER A 18 -38.59 -11.24 -5.11
C SER A 18 -37.94 -10.73 -6.40
N VAL A 19 -38.72 -10.28 -7.39
CA VAL A 19 -38.18 -9.68 -8.62
C VAL A 19 -37.64 -8.27 -8.38
N ALA A 20 -38.27 -7.49 -7.48
CA ALA A 20 -37.75 -6.16 -7.10
C ALA A 20 -36.45 -6.21 -6.30
N SER A 21 -36.12 -7.36 -5.68
CA SER A 21 -34.88 -7.55 -4.90
C SER A 21 -33.65 -7.88 -5.77
N ILE A 22 -33.81 -8.05 -7.08
CA ILE A 22 -32.72 -8.32 -8.04
C ILE A 22 -32.22 -7.02 -8.70
N THR A 23 -32.54 -5.87 -8.15
CA THR A 23 -31.78 -4.67 -8.54
C THR A 23 -30.36 -4.89 -8.04
N LYS A 24 -29.47 -5.25 -8.97
CA LYS A 24 -28.03 -5.26 -8.71
C LYS A 24 -27.71 -3.93 -8.05
N LEU A 25 -27.20 -3.96 -6.82
CA LEU A 25 -26.43 -2.85 -6.28
C LEU A 25 -25.21 -2.74 -7.21
N TYR A 26 -25.34 -2.00 -8.27
CA TYR A 26 -24.20 -1.42 -8.93
C TYR A 26 -23.64 -0.42 -7.91
N SER A 27 -22.64 -0.85 -7.17
CA SER A 27 -21.75 0.08 -6.49
C SER A 27 -21.23 0.98 -7.60
N ALA A 28 -21.71 2.22 -7.60
CA ALA A 28 -21.33 3.23 -8.56
C ALA A 28 -19.90 3.69 -8.25
N GLY A 29 -18.94 2.96 -8.76
CA GLY A 29 -17.60 3.40 -9.03
C GLY A 29 -17.36 2.92 -10.45
N GLU A 30 -17.32 3.83 -11.39
CA GLU A 30 -16.79 3.56 -12.71
C GLU A 30 -15.39 3.02 -12.50
N GLU A 31 -15.19 1.75 -12.83
CA GLU A 31 -13.89 1.08 -12.67
C GLU A 31 -12.98 1.66 -13.75
N THR A 32 -12.33 2.78 -13.43
CA THR A 32 -11.39 3.43 -14.34
C THR A 32 -10.22 2.49 -14.58
N GLU A 33 -9.99 2.13 -15.84
CA GLU A 33 -8.84 1.29 -16.20
C GLU A 33 -7.53 2.02 -15.83
N PRO A 34 -6.60 1.33 -15.13
CA PRO A 34 -5.30 1.91 -14.83
C PRO A 34 -4.54 2.30 -16.10
N LEU A 35 -3.79 3.38 -16.03
CA LEU A 35 -2.89 3.82 -17.10
C LEU A 35 -1.95 2.67 -17.49
N LYS A 36 -1.82 2.42 -18.78
CA LYS A 36 -0.94 1.38 -19.31
C LYS A 36 0.43 1.97 -19.57
N VAL A 37 1.42 1.54 -18.79
CA VAL A 37 2.81 1.99 -18.91
C VAL A 37 3.66 0.84 -19.46
N ASP A 38 4.55 1.17 -20.37
CA ASP A 38 5.54 0.21 -20.86
C ASP A 38 6.76 0.21 -19.93
N TRP A 39 6.72 -0.73 -18.98
CA TRP A 39 7.77 -0.85 -17.97
C TRP A 39 9.00 -1.54 -18.53
N SER A 40 10.18 -0.98 -18.31
CA SER A 40 11.48 -1.54 -18.74
C SER A 40 11.75 -2.96 -18.20
N PHE A 41 11.14 -3.34 -17.11
CA PHE A 41 11.28 -4.65 -16.45
C PHE A 41 10.28 -5.69 -16.93
N LYS A 42 9.43 -5.39 -17.92
CA LYS A 42 8.51 -6.37 -18.52
C LYS A 42 9.23 -7.37 -19.43
N GLY A 43 8.69 -8.59 -19.48
CA GLY A 43 9.19 -9.65 -20.35
C GLY A 43 10.40 -10.37 -19.78
N ILE A 44 10.85 -11.40 -20.55
CA ILE A 44 11.91 -12.33 -20.12
C ILE A 44 13.28 -11.62 -19.98
N THR A 45 13.52 -10.61 -20.77
CA THR A 45 14.77 -9.82 -20.79
C THR A 45 14.64 -8.49 -20.07
N GLY A 46 13.49 -8.22 -19.48
CA GLY A 46 13.22 -6.96 -18.77
C GLY A 46 14.13 -6.76 -17.58
N LYS A 47 14.56 -5.52 -17.36
CA LYS A 47 15.40 -5.12 -16.23
C LYS A 47 14.89 -3.84 -15.60
N PHE A 48 15.05 -3.74 -14.30
CA PHE A 48 14.82 -2.48 -13.60
C PHE A 48 15.87 -1.45 -13.99
N ASP A 49 15.43 -0.23 -14.26
CA ASP A 49 16.35 0.91 -14.40
C ASP A 49 16.79 1.38 -13.01
N ARG A 50 18.07 1.20 -12.72
CA ARG A 50 18.66 1.52 -11.41
C ARG A 50 18.47 2.98 -11.04
N ALA A 51 18.69 3.90 -11.96
CA ALA A 51 18.55 5.34 -11.70
C ALA A 51 17.09 5.70 -11.38
N SER A 52 16.12 5.07 -12.04
CA SER A 52 14.70 5.24 -11.71
C SER A 52 14.35 4.68 -10.32
N LEU A 53 14.92 3.54 -9.94
CA LEU A 53 14.72 2.99 -8.59
C LEU A 53 15.33 3.89 -7.50
N GLN A 54 16.49 4.49 -7.75
CA GLN A 54 17.11 5.45 -6.83
C GLN A 54 16.25 6.70 -6.65
N ARG A 55 15.73 7.27 -7.75
CA ARG A 55 14.76 8.39 -7.69
C ARG A 55 13.46 7.99 -6.99
N GLY A 56 12.96 6.80 -7.26
CA GLY A 56 11.78 6.25 -6.57
C GLY A 56 12.00 6.10 -5.07
N PHE A 57 13.17 5.64 -4.65
CA PHE A 57 13.54 5.61 -3.25
C PHE A 57 13.62 7.01 -2.63
N GLN A 58 14.14 7.99 -3.35
CA GLN A 58 14.16 9.38 -2.90
C GLN A 58 12.73 9.89 -2.65
N VAL A 59 11.82 9.69 -3.60
CA VAL A 59 10.40 10.06 -3.44
C VAL A 59 9.78 9.36 -2.23
N TYR A 60 10.03 8.05 -2.05
CA TYR A 60 9.57 7.34 -0.88
C TYR A 60 10.09 7.97 0.41
N LYS A 61 11.40 8.22 0.50
CA LYS A 61 12.05 8.77 1.69
C LYS A 61 11.54 10.18 2.03
N GLU A 62 11.35 11.03 1.03
CA GLU A 62 11.02 12.44 1.25
C GLU A 62 9.52 12.71 1.40
N VAL A 63 8.68 11.85 0.80
CA VAL A 63 7.23 12.06 0.74
C VAL A 63 6.47 10.92 1.41
N CYS A 64 6.55 9.70 0.85
CA CYS A 64 5.66 8.61 1.23
C CYS A 64 5.91 8.09 2.64
N SER A 65 7.16 8.08 3.09
CA SER A 65 7.57 7.54 4.40
C SER A 65 7.02 8.34 5.60
N SER A 66 6.49 9.53 5.36
CA SER A 66 5.82 10.32 6.40
C SER A 66 4.51 9.70 6.88
N CYS A 67 3.85 8.89 6.04
CA CYS A 67 2.58 8.26 6.32
C CYS A 67 2.61 6.74 6.14
N HIS A 68 3.39 6.24 5.18
CA HIS A 68 3.40 4.83 4.78
C HIS A 68 4.63 4.09 5.31
N SER A 69 4.39 2.95 5.95
CA SER A 69 5.45 2.01 6.32
C SER A 69 5.92 1.17 5.13
N MET A 70 7.11 0.59 5.26
CA MET A 70 7.70 -0.41 4.35
C MET A 70 8.48 -1.44 5.18
N GLN A 71 7.80 -2.07 6.13
CA GLN A 71 8.39 -2.81 7.24
C GLN A 71 9.00 -4.18 6.86
N TYR A 72 8.77 -4.68 5.63
CA TYR A 72 9.44 -5.91 5.19
C TYR A 72 10.83 -5.66 4.63
N LEU A 73 11.18 -4.40 4.33
CA LEU A 73 12.50 -4.03 3.86
C LEU A 73 13.43 -3.61 5.00
N SER A 74 14.70 -3.96 4.85
CA SER A 74 15.79 -3.41 5.65
C SER A 74 16.63 -2.47 4.79
N TYR A 75 17.36 -1.54 5.40
CA TYR A 75 18.20 -0.61 4.65
C TYR A 75 19.22 -1.31 3.75
N ARG A 76 19.75 -2.46 4.16
CA ARG A 76 20.66 -3.26 3.33
C ARG A 76 20.09 -3.67 1.97
N ASN A 77 18.76 -3.84 1.87
CA ASN A 77 18.13 -4.23 0.61
C ASN A 77 18.29 -3.15 -0.47
N LEU A 78 18.58 -1.91 -0.10
CA LEU A 78 18.86 -0.82 -1.05
C LEU A 78 20.16 -1.05 -1.84
N GLY A 79 21.09 -1.86 -1.33
CA GLY A 79 22.34 -2.22 -2.02
C GLY A 79 22.29 -3.53 -2.79
N GLU A 80 21.18 -4.28 -2.71
CA GLU A 80 21.06 -5.58 -3.35
C GLU A 80 20.91 -5.47 -4.86
N SER A 81 21.42 -6.47 -5.57
CA SER A 81 21.32 -6.57 -7.04
C SER A 81 19.85 -6.66 -7.47
N GLY A 82 19.48 -5.92 -8.52
CA GLY A 82 18.12 -5.82 -9.02
C GLY A 82 17.26 -4.80 -8.27
N GLY A 83 17.80 -4.18 -7.23
CA GLY A 83 17.23 -3.03 -6.54
C GLY A 83 17.85 -1.70 -6.98
N PRO A 84 17.81 -0.67 -6.11
CA PRO A 84 18.47 0.62 -6.36
C PRO A 84 20.00 0.51 -6.48
N GLU A 85 20.59 -0.54 -5.96
CA GLU A 85 22.01 -0.86 -6.00
C GLU A 85 22.92 0.29 -5.51
N PHE A 86 22.53 0.93 -4.40
CA PHE A 86 23.38 1.87 -3.71
C PHE A 86 24.65 1.16 -3.20
N SER A 87 25.77 1.88 -3.21
CA SER A 87 27.00 1.36 -2.63
C SER A 87 26.86 1.08 -1.12
N GLU A 88 27.73 0.25 -0.58
CA GLU A 88 27.74 -0.07 0.86
C GLU A 88 27.85 1.20 1.72
N GLN A 89 28.64 2.18 1.26
CA GLN A 89 28.82 3.45 1.96
C GLN A 89 27.55 4.28 1.95
N GLU A 90 26.85 4.35 0.81
CA GLU A 90 25.57 5.06 0.70
C GLU A 90 24.51 4.38 1.56
N VAL A 91 24.41 3.05 1.54
CA VAL A 91 23.48 2.30 2.39
C VAL A 91 23.72 2.58 3.87
N LYS A 92 25.00 2.59 4.31
CA LYS A 92 25.36 2.94 5.69
C LYS A 92 24.96 4.39 6.03
N ALA A 93 25.22 5.33 5.14
CA ALA A 93 24.86 6.73 5.33
C ALA A 93 23.34 6.95 5.39
N ILE A 94 22.59 6.29 4.49
CA ILE A 94 21.11 6.33 4.48
C ILE A 94 20.57 5.75 5.80
N ALA A 95 21.04 4.59 6.23
CA ALA A 95 20.62 3.98 7.48
C ALA A 95 20.94 4.89 8.69
N ALA A 96 22.15 5.40 8.76
CA ALA A 96 22.61 6.25 9.86
C ALA A 96 21.87 7.61 9.94
N SER A 97 21.26 8.05 8.86
CA SER A 97 20.44 9.29 8.85
C SER A 97 19.11 9.16 9.59
N VAL A 98 18.76 7.97 10.04
CA VAL A 98 17.50 7.67 10.73
C VAL A 98 17.77 7.27 12.17
N GLU A 99 16.98 7.79 13.10
CA GLU A 99 16.99 7.37 14.50
C GLU A 99 16.09 6.16 14.70
N ILE A 100 16.63 5.10 15.30
CA ILE A 100 15.96 3.86 15.63
C ILE A 100 15.86 3.74 17.15
N THR A 101 14.66 3.47 17.65
CA THR A 101 14.48 3.07 19.04
C THR A 101 14.89 1.60 19.17
N ASP A 102 15.81 1.34 20.07
CA ASP A 102 16.38 0.01 20.35
C ASP A 102 16.32 -0.28 21.85
N GLY A 103 16.61 -1.49 22.24
CA GLY A 103 16.58 -1.92 23.61
C GLY A 103 15.65 -3.11 23.87
N PRO A 104 15.38 -3.42 25.15
CA PRO A 104 15.92 -2.72 26.31
C PRO A 104 17.42 -2.94 26.52
N ASP A 105 18.10 -1.99 27.18
CA ASP A 105 19.46 -2.14 27.66
C ASP A 105 19.53 -3.01 28.93
N ASP A 106 20.70 -3.12 29.53
CA ASP A 106 20.91 -3.93 30.75
C ASP A 106 20.13 -3.43 31.97
N GLN A 107 19.64 -2.19 31.92
CA GLN A 107 18.80 -1.56 32.93
C GLN A 107 17.29 -1.69 32.63
N GLY A 108 16.95 -2.24 31.47
CA GLY A 108 15.56 -2.37 31.00
C GLY A 108 15.02 -1.14 30.28
N GLU A 109 15.86 -0.17 29.94
CA GLU A 109 15.45 1.10 29.33
C GLU A 109 15.57 1.04 27.80
N MET A 110 14.62 1.69 27.13
CA MET A 110 14.69 1.88 25.68
C MET A 110 15.57 3.08 25.37
N PHE A 111 16.42 2.94 24.35
CA PHE A 111 17.33 4.00 23.92
C PHE A 111 17.22 4.26 22.42
N THR A 112 17.70 5.44 21.99
CA THR A 112 17.72 5.83 20.60
C THR A 112 19.16 5.77 20.08
N ARG A 113 19.33 5.19 18.88
CA ARG A 113 20.61 5.14 18.16
C ARG A 113 20.44 5.42 16.68
N SER A 114 21.53 5.74 16.01
CA SER A 114 21.57 5.77 14.55
C SER A 114 21.27 4.38 13.96
N GLY A 115 20.51 4.38 12.87
CA GLY A 115 20.17 3.16 12.16
C GLY A 115 21.39 2.48 11.52
N ARG A 116 21.25 1.19 11.29
CA ARG A 116 22.25 0.29 10.69
C ARG A 116 21.66 -0.37 9.45
N PRO A 117 22.46 -0.85 8.50
CA PRO A 117 21.95 -1.53 7.31
C PRO A 117 21.01 -2.71 7.57
N ALA A 118 21.17 -3.39 8.72
CA ALA A 118 20.33 -4.52 9.12
C ALA A 118 18.95 -4.10 9.67
N ASP A 119 18.80 -2.86 10.08
CA ASP A 119 17.53 -2.36 10.63
C ASP A 119 16.47 -2.31 9.55
N LYS A 120 15.23 -2.54 9.96
CA LYS A 120 14.06 -2.33 9.11
C LYS A 120 13.85 -0.84 8.84
N PHE A 121 13.19 -0.53 7.73
CA PHE A 121 12.76 0.84 7.48
C PHE A 121 11.90 1.32 8.64
N LYS A 122 12.21 2.53 9.13
CA LYS A 122 11.50 3.12 10.26
C LYS A 122 10.02 3.32 9.91
N ASN A 123 9.16 2.86 10.79
CA ASN A 123 7.74 3.16 10.68
C ASN A 123 7.47 4.64 11.01
N PRO A 124 6.54 5.30 10.28
CA PRO A 124 6.21 6.71 10.56
C PRO A 124 5.55 6.91 11.92
N TYR A 125 4.85 5.90 12.42
CA TYR A 125 4.11 5.96 13.68
C TYR A 125 4.50 4.79 14.61
N PRO A 126 4.43 4.99 15.93
CA PRO A 126 4.80 3.96 16.91
C PRO A 126 3.85 2.76 16.92
N ASN A 127 2.61 2.94 16.47
CA ASN A 127 1.61 1.88 16.41
C ASN A 127 0.45 2.26 15.47
N VAL A 128 -0.40 1.28 15.16
CA VAL A 128 -1.55 1.42 14.26
C VAL A 128 -2.55 2.48 14.72
N LYS A 129 -2.81 2.59 16.03
CA LYS A 129 -3.76 3.58 16.57
C LYS A 129 -3.27 5.01 16.35
N ALA A 130 -1.98 5.25 16.59
CA ALA A 130 -1.36 6.54 16.32
C ALA A 130 -1.40 6.89 14.82
N SER A 131 -1.14 5.91 13.97
CA SER A 131 -1.24 6.08 12.51
C SER A 131 -2.66 6.47 12.08
N ILE A 132 -3.68 5.76 12.54
CA ILE A 132 -5.09 6.05 12.22
C ILE A 132 -5.49 7.46 12.71
N ALA A 133 -5.10 7.82 13.93
CA ALA A 133 -5.42 9.13 14.50
C ALA A 133 -4.80 10.28 13.69
N ALA A 134 -3.55 10.11 13.23
CA ALA A 134 -2.84 11.12 12.44
C ALA A 134 -3.35 11.24 11.00
N ASN A 135 -4.05 10.23 10.48
CA ASN A 135 -4.51 10.17 9.09
C ASN A 135 -6.05 10.22 8.95
N GLY A 136 -6.70 11.03 9.78
CA GLY A 136 -8.14 11.29 9.67
C GLY A 136 -9.04 10.06 9.85
N GLY A 137 -8.58 9.07 10.60
CA GLY A 137 -9.32 7.83 10.86
C GLY A 137 -9.01 6.69 9.88
N ALA A 138 -8.17 6.91 8.86
CA ALA A 138 -7.75 5.88 7.92
C ALA A 138 -6.35 5.35 8.27
N TYR A 139 -6.11 4.06 8.03
CA TYR A 139 -4.78 3.46 8.17
C TYR A 139 -4.07 3.46 6.81
N PRO A 140 -2.98 4.24 6.62
CA PRO A 140 -2.19 4.17 5.40
C PRO A 140 -1.59 2.77 5.24
N PRO A 141 -1.80 2.08 4.11
CA PRO A 141 -1.29 0.74 3.91
C PRO A 141 0.23 0.69 3.90
N ASP A 142 0.79 -0.42 4.40
CA ASP A 142 2.21 -0.73 4.24
C ASP A 142 2.53 -0.97 2.76
N MET A 143 3.58 -0.33 2.26
CA MET A 143 3.93 -0.36 0.84
C MET A 143 4.79 -1.56 0.44
N SER A 144 5.27 -2.37 1.39
CA SER A 144 6.22 -3.46 1.10
C SER A 144 5.77 -4.44 0.03
N VAL A 145 4.46 -4.72 -0.03
CA VAL A 145 3.85 -5.66 -0.99
C VAL A 145 2.68 -5.06 -1.76
N LEU A 146 2.52 -3.75 -1.72
CA LEU A 146 1.36 -3.05 -2.30
C LEU A 146 1.14 -3.40 -3.77
N VAL A 147 2.21 -3.40 -4.56
CA VAL A 147 2.17 -3.73 -6.00
C VAL A 147 1.66 -5.16 -6.24
N LYS A 148 1.99 -6.11 -5.36
CA LYS A 148 1.47 -7.49 -5.45
C LYS A 148 0.03 -7.63 -4.95
N ALA A 149 -0.38 -6.77 -4.03
CA ALA A 149 -1.67 -6.82 -3.38
C ALA A 149 -2.80 -6.12 -4.16
N ARG A 150 -2.48 -5.47 -5.26
CA ARG A 150 -3.47 -4.74 -6.07
C ARG A 150 -3.58 -5.31 -7.48
N PRO A 151 -4.82 -5.54 -7.99
CA PRO A 151 -5.04 -5.80 -9.42
C PRO A 151 -4.41 -4.67 -10.24
N GLY A 152 -3.75 -5.00 -11.34
CA GLY A 152 -3.03 -4.02 -12.15
C GLY A 152 -1.61 -3.69 -11.66
N GLY A 153 -1.23 -4.08 -10.45
CA GLY A 153 0.14 -3.98 -9.94
C GLY A 153 0.78 -2.61 -10.07
N CYS A 154 1.88 -2.52 -10.80
CA CYS A 154 2.60 -1.25 -11.03
C CYS A 154 1.73 -0.22 -11.76
N ASN A 155 0.89 -0.64 -12.71
CA ASN A 155 0.00 0.28 -13.43
C ASN A 155 -1.02 0.91 -12.49
N TYR A 156 -1.59 0.13 -11.56
CA TYR A 156 -2.50 0.65 -10.54
C TYR A 156 -1.82 1.70 -9.66
N THR A 157 -0.66 1.36 -9.10
CA THR A 157 0.07 2.28 -8.22
C THR A 157 0.48 3.57 -8.95
N TYR A 158 0.93 3.43 -10.20
CA TYR A 158 1.27 4.59 -11.03
C TYR A 158 0.04 5.46 -11.30
N SER A 159 -1.11 4.85 -11.64
CA SER A 159 -2.35 5.59 -11.91
C SER A 159 -2.85 6.36 -10.70
N VAL A 160 -2.73 5.80 -9.50
CA VAL A 160 -3.08 6.51 -8.26
C VAL A 160 -2.22 7.75 -8.05
N LEU A 161 -0.93 7.68 -8.42
CA LEU A 161 0.01 8.78 -8.21
C LEU A 161 -0.01 9.83 -9.33
N ALA A 162 -0.26 9.41 -10.57
CA ALA A 162 -0.11 10.25 -11.76
C ALA A 162 -1.42 10.48 -12.53
N GLY A 163 -2.48 9.77 -12.19
CA GLY A 163 -3.77 9.83 -12.87
C GLY A 163 -4.83 10.68 -12.16
N SER A 164 -4.46 11.39 -11.11
CA SER A 164 -5.38 12.32 -10.44
C SER A 164 -5.59 13.56 -11.30
N GLU A 165 -6.83 13.82 -11.67
CA GLU A 165 -7.24 15.08 -12.30
C GLU A 165 -7.82 15.99 -11.20
N ASP A 166 -7.62 17.31 -11.35
CA ASP A 166 -8.28 18.28 -10.48
C ASP A 166 -9.80 18.14 -10.65
N PRO A 167 -10.57 18.18 -9.55
CA PRO A 167 -12.02 18.17 -9.67
C PRO A 167 -12.45 19.33 -10.58
N THR A 168 -13.18 19.01 -11.63
CA THR A 168 -13.79 20.05 -12.47
C THR A 168 -14.75 20.86 -11.60
N GLU A 169 -14.51 22.18 -11.50
CA GLU A 169 -15.39 23.14 -10.82
C GLU A 169 -16.84 23.11 -11.38
#